data_c27e54f36440cabc2ed130fd17fc1ac9
#
_entry.id   c27e54f36440cabc2ed130fd17fc1ac9
#
_cell.length_a   1.000
_cell.length_b   1.000
_cell.length_c   1.000
_cell.angle_alpha   90.00
_cell.angle_beta   90.00
_cell.angle_gamma   90.00
#
_symmetry.space_group_name_H-M   'P 1'
#
loop_
_entity.id
_entity.type
_entity.pdbx_description
1 polymer ?
#
loop_
_entity_poly.entity_id
_entity_poly.type
_entity_poly.pdbx_seq_one_letter_code
_entity_poly.pdbx_strand_id
1 'polypeptide(L)'
;TGSLPRIDNVASPFAEYGSLDELFRATYEHEQLITQKINELAHAAMTSQDYPTFNFLQWYVAEQHEEEKLFKSVLDKLSLAGKSGEGLYFIDK
;
A
#
# COMPACT_ATOMS: atom_id res chain seq x y z
N THR A 1 18.42 -4.78 -15.89
CA THR A 1 19.25 -4.17 -15.88
C THR A 1 19.21 -2.69 -15.81
N GLY A 2 18.92 -2.01 -16.78
CA GLY A 2 19.02 -0.59 -16.70
C GLY A 2 18.18 0.02 -15.64
N SER A 3 17.23 -0.67 -15.17
CA SER A 3 16.36 -0.07 -14.21
C SER A 3 17.01 0.10 -12.87
N LEU A 4 18.03 -0.65 -12.61
CA LEU A 4 18.63 -0.55 -11.33
C LEU A 4 19.11 0.83 -11.03
N PRO A 5 19.70 1.52 -11.94
CA PRO A 5 20.21 2.82 -11.63
C PRO A 5 19.17 3.76 -11.10
N ARG A 6 17.97 3.46 -11.37
CA ARG A 6 16.94 4.33 -10.89
C ARG A 6 17.02 4.47 -9.42
N ILE A 7 17.42 3.48 -8.75
CA ILE A 7 17.46 3.51 -7.34
C ILE A 7 18.30 4.61 -6.81
N ASP A 8 19.28 4.96 -7.54
CA ASP A 8 20.15 5.99 -7.08
C ASP A 8 19.43 7.27 -6.83
N ASN A 9 18.45 7.55 -7.61
CA ASN A 9 17.78 8.80 -7.45
C ASN A 9 17.12 8.90 -6.15
N VAL A 10 16.78 7.80 -5.63
CA VAL A 10 16.06 7.82 -4.39
C VAL A 10 16.97 8.09 -3.27
N ALA A 11 18.20 8.14 -3.55
CA ALA A 11 19.15 8.34 -2.51
C ALA A 11 18.96 9.63 -1.81
N SER A 12 18.18 10.48 -2.31
CA SER A 12 18.01 11.72 -1.63
C SER A 12 17.08 11.47 -0.50
N PRO A 13 17.57 11.00 0.56
CA PRO A 13 16.74 10.55 1.63
C PRO A 13 16.00 11.66 2.31
N PHE A 14 16.56 12.79 2.28
CA PHE A 14 15.91 13.79 2.95
C PHE A 14 14.77 14.25 2.21
N ALA A 15 14.47 13.60 1.19
CA ALA A 15 13.35 13.92 0.41
C ALA A 15 12.25 14.30 1.27
N GLU A 16 12.36 14.29 2.42
CA GLU A 16 11.35 14.73 3.21
C GLU A 16 10.18 13.85 3.31
N TYR A 17 9.38 14.13 4.28
CA TYR A 17 8.19 13.35 4.51
C TYR A 17 7.21 13.49 3.38
N GLY A 18 7.22 14.64 2.70
CA GLY A 18 6.30 14.84 1.61
C GLY A 18 6.48 13.78 0.53
N SER A 19 7.73 13.52 0.24
CA SER A 19 8.04 12.56 -0.78
C SER A 19 7.68 11.15 -0.36
N LEU A 20 7.95 10.83 0.89
CA LEU A 20 7.59 9.53 1.41
C LEU A 20 6.09 9.36 1.46
N ASP A 21 5.41 10.41 1.89
CA ASP A 21 3.96 10.35 1.97
C ASP A 21 3.38 10.10 0.60
N GLU A 22 3.90 10.76 -0.41
CA GLU A 22 3.40 10.56 -1.75
C GLU A 22 3.65 9.16 -2.25
N LEU A 23 4.81 8.63 -1.92
CA LEU A 23 5.15 7.29 -2.35
C LEU A 23 4.20 6.28 -1.71
N PHE A 24 3.99 6.39 -0.42
CA PHE A 24 3.11 5.45 0.25
C PHE A 24 1.67 5.62 -0.17
N ARG A 25 1.27 6.85 -0.44
CA ARG A 25 -0.09 7.08 -0.88
C ARG A 25 -0.32 6.45 -2.25
N ALA A 26 0.64 6.59 -3.15
CA ALA A 26 0.54 5.98 -4.46
C ALA A 26 0.51 4.47 -4.34
N THR A 27 1.32 3.93 -3.44
CA THR A 27 1.33 2.50 -3.23
C THR A 27 0.01 2.02 -2.67
N TYR A 28 -0.55 2.77 -1.76
CA TYR A 28 -1.83 2.40 -1.17
C TYR A 28 -2.92 2.37 -2.24
N GLU A 29 -2.92 3.38 -3.11
CA GLU A 29 -3.89 3.40 -4.19
C GLU A 29 -3.70 2.23 -5.13
N HIS A 30 -2.45 1.85 -5.35
CA HIS A 30 -2.18 0.72 -6.20
C HIS A 30 -2.69 -0.57 -5.55
N GLU A 31 -2.53 -0.68 -4.23
CA GLU A 31 -3.01 -1.84 -3.52
C GLU A 31 -4.53 -1.92 -3.59
N GLN A 32 -5.20 -0.78 -3.53
CA GLN A 32 -6.64 -0.79 -3.64
C GLN A 32 -7.08 -1.22 -5.03
N LEU A 33 -6.32 -0.84 -6.05
CA LEU A 33 -6.62 -1.27 -7.39
C LEU A 33 -6.45 -2.77 -7.51
N ILE A 34 -5.40 -3.31 -6.91
CA ILE A 34 -5.19 -4.75 -6.92
C ILE A 34 -6.34 -5.46 -6.25
N THR A 35 -6.79 -4.95 -5.11
CA THR A 35 -7.91 -5.53 -4.42
C THR A 35 -9.14 -5.56 -5.29
N GLN A 36 -9.38 -4.47 -6.00
CA GLN A 36 -10.53 -4.39 -6.88
C GLN A 36 -10.44 -5.45 -7.97
N LYS A 37 -9.25 -5.62 -8.54
CA LYS A 37 -9.08 -6.62 -9.59
C LYS A 37 -9.26 -8.02 -9.05
N ILE A 38 -8.79 -8.27 -7.86
CA ILE A 38 -8.96 -9.59 -7.27
C ILE A 38 -10.42 -9.87 -7.02
N ASN A 39 -11.17 -8.86 -6.58
CA ASN A 39 -12.59 -9.05 -6.37
C ASN A 39 -13.30 -9.36 -7.69
N GLU A 40 -12.88 -8.71 -8.76
CA GLU A 40 -13.47 -9.00 -10.06
C GLU A 40 -13.17 -10.42 -10.49
N LEU A 41 -11.95 -10.87 -10.24
CA LEU A 41 -11.57 -12.24 -10.58
C LEU A 41 -12.36 -13.23 -9.72
N ALA A 42 -12.55 -12.91 -8.46
CA ALA A 42 -13.30 -13.80 -7.59
C ALA A 42 -14.74 -13.93 -8.08
N HIS A 43 -15.31 -12.82 -8.51
CA HIS A 43 -16.66 -12.85 -9.04
C HIS A 43 -16.72 -13.70 -10.30
N ALA A 44 -15.72 -13.56 -11.16
CA ALA A 44 -15.70 -14.36 -12.38
C ALA A 44 -15.55 -15.83 -12.08
N ALA A 45 -14.70 -16.14 -11.11
CA ALA A 45 -14.52 -17.54 -10.74
C ALA A 45 -15.81 -18.15 -10.19
N MET A 46 -16.51 -17.36 -9.36
CA MET A 46 -17.74 -17.84 -8.80
C MET A 46 -18.78 -18.03 -9.90
N THR A 47 -18.87 -17.09 -10.81
CA THR A 47 -19.84 -17.16 -11.87
C THR A 47 -19.58 -18.35 -12.77
N SER A 48 -18.33 -18.68 -13.01
CA SER A 48 -18.01 -19.83 -13.85
C SER A 48 -17.94 -21.11 -13.03
N GLN A 49 -18.27 -21.01 -11.75
CA GLN A 49 -18.28 -22.17 -10.87
C GLN A 49 -16.92 -22.82 -10.71
N ASP A 50 -15.88 -22.00 -10.80
CA ASP A 50 -14.54 -22.48 -10.57
C ASP A 50 -14.27 -22.27 -9.09
N TYR A 51 -14.78 -23.14 -8.26
CA TYR A 51 -14.70 -22.93 -6.83
C TYR A 51 -13.30 -23.03 -6.24
N PRO A 52 -12.43 -23.88 -6.73
CA PRO A 52 -11.07 -23.87 -6.20
C PRO A 52 -10.41 -22.51 -6.40
N THR A 53 -10.57 -21.92 -7.57
CA THR A 53 -10.02 -20.61 -7.82
C THR A 53 -10.69 -19.57 -6.95
N PHE A 54 -12.00 -19.68 -6.82
CA PHE A 54 -12.74 -18.76 -5.99
C PHE A 54 -12.24 -18.81 -4.55
N ASN A 55 -12.03 -20.00 -4.02
CA ASN A 55 -11.54 -20.14 -2.66
C ASN A 55 -10.16 -19.54 -2.49
N PHE A 56 -9.31 -19.75 -3.46
CA PHE A 56 -7.98 -19.16 -3.38
C PHE A 56 -8.07 -17.64 -3.39
N LEU A 57 -8.93 -17.10 -4.25
CA LEU A 57 -9.06 -15.66 -4.33
C LEU A 57 -9.68 -15.07 -3.08
N GLN A 58 -10.54 -15.83 -2.42
CA GLN A 58 -11.09 -15.37 -1.16
C GLN A 58 -9.99 -15.20 -0.12
N TRP A 59 -9.07 -16.16 -0.09
CA TRP A 59 -7.96 -16.03 0.81
C TRP A 59 -7.11 -14.81 0.44
N TYR A 60 -6.92 -14.60 -0.85
CA TYR A 60 -6.11 -13.48 -1.30
C TYR A 60 -6.80 -12.16 -0.94
N VAL A 61 -8.11 -12.10 -1.03
CA VAL A 61 -8.84 -10.91 -0.66
C VAL A 61 -8.57 -10.57 0.80
N ALA A 62 -8.57 -11.59 1.64
CA ALA A 62 -8.30 -11.35 3.06
C ALA A 62 -6.89 -10.82 3.26
N GLU A 63 -5.92 -11.34 2.52
CA GLU A 63 -4.56 -10.87 2.63
C GLU A 63 -4.46 -9.42 2.17
N GLN A 64 -5.16 -9.07 1.10
CA GLN A 64 -5.13 -7.70 0.61
C GLN A 64 -5.74 -6.75 1.61
N HIS A 65 -6.74 -7.21 2.34
CA HIS A 65 -7.36 -6.39 3.34
C HIS A 65 -6.34 -6.03 4.41
N GLU A 66 -5.53 -7.00 4.81
CA GLU A 66 -4.51 -6.73 5.81
C GLU A 66 -3.46 -5.79 5.26
N GLU A 67 -3.12 -5.95 3.99
CA GLU A 67 -2.15 -5.05 3.39
C GLU A 67 -2.66 -3.62 3.38
N GLU A 68 -3.91 -3.44 3.04
CA GLU A 68 -4.46 -2.11 2.99
C GLU A 68 -4.53 -1.48 4.38
N LYS A 69 -4.83 -2.28 5.38
CA LYS A 69 -4.85 -1.77 6.73
C LYS A 69 -3.46 -1.33 7.16
N LEU A 70 -2.47 -2.09 6.77
CA LEU A 70 -1.11 -1.74 7.12
C LEU A 70 -0.71 -0.43 6.45
N PHE A 71 -0.98 -0.30 5.16
CA PHE A 71 -0.62 0.91 4.47
C PHE A 71 -1.37 2.12 5.00
N LYS A 72 -2.63 1.92 5.33
CA LYS A 72 -3.39 3.01 5.87
C LYS A 72 -2.82 3.45 7.22
N SER A 73 -2.40 2.51 8.02
CA SER A 73 -1.80 2.82 9.29
C SER A 73 -0.50 3.62 9.10
N VAL A 74 0.29 3.22 8.13
CA VAL A 74 1.53 3.93 7.86
C VAL A 74 1.23 5.34 7.37
N LEU A 75 0.24 5.48 6.50
CA LEU A 75 -0.11 6.79 6.00
C LEU A 75 -0.61 7.69 7.11
N ASP A 76 -1.37 7.14 8.03
CA ASP A 76 -1.85 7.94 9.15
C ASP A 76 -0.68 8.44 9.98
N LYS A 77 0.29 7.60 10.21
CA LYS A 77 1.44 8.00 10.98
C LYS A 77 2.29 9.02 10.25
N LEU A 78 2.45 8.84 8.96
CA LEU A 78 3.20 9.80 8.18
C LEU A 78 2.49 11.14 8.16
N SER A 79 1.19 11.11 8.11
CA SER A 79 0.43 12.33 8.09
C SER A 79 0.63 13.09 9.39
N LEU A 80 0.61 12.37 10.49
CA LEU A 80 0.83 13.01 11.77
C LEU A 80 2.22 13.60 11.87
N ALA A 81 3.19 12.83 11.45
CA ALA A 81 4.56 13.31 11.53
C ALA A 81 4.80 14.51 10.65
N GLY A 82 4.26 14.46 9.45
CA GLY A 82 4.48 15.56 8.55
C GLY A 82 3.72 16.79 8.94
N LYS A 83 2.57 16.58 9.56
CA LYS A 83 1.74 17.68 9.90
C LYS A 83 2.30 18.55 10.99
N SER A 84 2.99 17.97 11.91
CA SER A 84 3.57 18.79 12.95
C SER A 84 4.97 18.32 13.14
N GLY A 85 5.85 18.96 12.45
CA GLY A 85 7.22 18.62 12.56
C GLY A 85 7.65 18.56 14.01
N GLU A 86 7.21 19.49 14.77
CA GLU A 86 7.63 19.47 16.15
C GLU A 86 6.87 18.45 16.92
N GLY A 87 5.76 18.04 16.44
CA GLY A 87 5.01 17.04 17.14
C GLY A 87 5.80 15.76 17.28
N LEU A 88 6.74 15.57 16.42
CA LEU A 88 7.54 14.38 16.50
C LEU A 88 8.27 14.30 17.81
N TYR A 89 8.66 15.41 18.31
CA TYR A 89 9.39 15.40 19.54
C TYR A 89 8.57 14.87 20.67
N PHE A 90 7.32 15.25 20.68
CA PHE A 90 6.49 14.80 21.76
C PHE A 90 6.27 13.34 21.68
N ILE A 91 6.16 12.84 20.52
CA ILE A 91 5.94 11.42 20.36
C ILE A 91 7.11 10.65 20.84
N ASP A 92 8.27 11.17 20.63
CA ASP A 92 9.44 10.49 21.06
C ASP A 92 9.55 10.43 22.54
N LYS A 93 8.91 11.30 23.20
CA LYS A 93 9.02 11.24 24.62
C LYS A 93 8.20 10.10 25.17
#